data_fffd6d231f254109ead464ce1405c6b4
#
_entry.id   fffd6d231f254109ead464ce1405c6b4
#
_cell.length_a   1.000
_cell.length_b   1.000
_cell.length_c   1.000
_cell.angle_alpha   90.00
_cell.angle_beta   90.00
_cell.angle_gamma   90.00
#
_symmetry.space_group_name_H-M   'P 1'
#
loop_
_entity.id
_entity.type
_entity.pdbx_description
1 polymer ?
#
loop_
_entity_poly.entity_id
_entity_poly.type
_entity_poly.pdbx_seq_one_letter_code
_entity_poly.pdbx_strand_id
1 'polypeptide(L)'
;MPQGPSRSENVFLIAGLLLFGAGALLALLLPVHTAFALVRWAGLLLLAYTGARGRSLTYWIFAAMLVGFELGLDKPEFAAHLRVLGDIFLRLIKVIVAPLILGTLVTGIAAHGDLKKVGRIGLKSLIYFEVVTTIALFLGIAAINLTQAGAGVSLPPAATEQVAAPTAALKWDDFLLHVFPENIAKAVAENQILQVAVFAVLFGIALTLVPEKTRQPMLNLAESLAQTMFKFTNIVMYYAPIGVGAAMAYTVGHMGISALLPLAKLVLTAYGALLAFLLLVLLPIVLLARIPLGRFLKYVAEPATIAFATSTSEAALPRAMEAMEGFGVPRQIVAFVIPAGYSFNLDGSTLYLALASIFIAQTAGMHLSWPEQLLMVFTLMLTSKGIAGVPRAVPVVLLATASTFHFPTEPIFIILGVDALIDMARTAVNVTGNCLASAVIARWEGELKPE
;
A
#
# COMPACT_ATOMS: atom_id res chain seq x y z
N MET A 1 -0.64 3.85 -28.10
CA MET A 1 -1.61 4.10 -27.02
C MET A 1 -2.66 3.01 -27.09
N PRO A 2 -2.92 2.20 -26.05
CA PRO A 2 -4.06 1.30 -26.08
C PRO A 2 -5.31 2.17 -26.16
N GLN A 3 -6.14 1.91 -27.15
CA GLN A 3 -7.45 2.57 -27.29
C GLN A 3 -8.24 2.31 -26.01
N GLY A 4 -8.87 3.34 -25.44
CA GLY A 4 -9.72 3.20 -24.26
C GLY A 4 -10.85 2.20 -24.53
N PRO A 5 -11.45 1.62 -23.47
CA PRO A 5 -12.46 0.58 -23.62
C PRO A 5 -13.60 1.05 -24.52
N SER A 6 -13.99 0.22 -25.45
CA SER A 6 -15.11 0.52 -26.35
C SER A 6 -16.43 0.64 -25.56
N ARG A 7 -17.38 1.39 -26.08
CA ARG A 7 -18.69 1.59 -25.44
C ARG A 7 -19.39 0.26 -25.14
N SER A 8 -19.23 -0.73 -26.02
CA SER A 8 -19.75 -2.09 -25.83
C SER A 8 -19.07 -2.83 -24.68
N GLU A 9 -17.77 -2.68 -24.50
CA GLU A 9 -17.03 -3.33 -23.40
C GLU A 9 -17.44 -2.78 -22.03
N ASN A 10 -17.75 -1.49 -21.93
CA ASN A 10 -18.28 -0.91 -20.69
C ASN A 10 -19.69 -1.40 -20.39
N VAL A 11 -20.54 -1.64 -21.42
CA VAL A 11 -21.88 -2.23 -21.23
C VAL A 11 -21.76 -3.65 -20.68
N PHE A 12 -20.88 -4.49 -21.23
CA PHE A 12 -20.67 -5.85 -20.72
C PHE A 12 -20.08 -5.88 -19.30
N LEU A 13 -19.18 -4.94 -18.95
CA LEU A 13 -18.68 -4.78 -17.60
C LEU A 13 -19.80 -4.47 -16.61
N ILE A 14 -20.62 -3.45 -16.92
CA ILE A 14 -21.75 -3.03 -16.08
C ILE A 14 -22.77 -4.18 -15.96
N ALA A 15 -23.10 -4.84 -17.05
CA ALA A 15 -24.02 -5.98 -17.04
C ALA A 15 -23.49 -7.13 -16.17
N GLY A 16 -22.19 -7.46 -16.24
CA GLY A 16 -21.55 -8.48 -15.40
C GLY A 16 -21.63 -8.15 -13.92
N LEU A 17 -21.32 -6.91 -13.54
CA LEU A 17 -21.42 -6.43 -12.16
C LEU A 17 -22.87 -6.41 -11.65
N LEU A 18 -23.83 -5.99 -12.48
CA LEU A 18 -25.24 -5.98 -12.12
C LEU A 18 -25.81 -7.38 -11.95
N LEU A 19 -25.46 -8.33 -12.85
CA LEU A 19 -25.87 -9.72 -12.74
C LEU A 19 -25.31 -10.38 -11.47
N PHE A 20 -24.03 -10.18 -11.21
CA PHE A 20 -23.40 -10.70 -10.00
C PHE A 20 -24.03 -10.09 -8.74
N GLY A 21 -24.13 -8.77 -8.68
CA GLY A 21 -24.70 -8.04 -7.53
C GLY A 21 -26.17 -8.38 -7.29
N ALA A 22 -27.00 -8.44 -8.35
CA ALA A 22 -28.40 -8.84 -8.24
C ALA A 22 -28.54 -10.29 -7.77
N GLY A 23 -27.74 -11.21 -8.34
CA GLY A 23 -27.73 -12.61 -7.91
C GLY A 23 -27.27 -12.79 -6.46
N ALA A 24 -26.31 -12.00 -5.99
CA ALA A 24 -25.86 -12.00 -4.61
C ALA A 24 -26.94 -11.45 -3.66
N LEU A 25 -27.59 -10.33 -4.03
CA LEU A 25 -28.66 -9.72 -3.25
C LEU A 25 -29.87 -10.65 -3.13
N LEU A 26 -30.27 -11.28 -4.24
CA LEU A 26 -31.39 -12.22 -4.25
C LEU A 26 -31.10 -13.48 -3.44
N ALA A 27 -29.86 -13.96 -3.45
CA ALA A 27 -29.43 -15.09 -2.62
C ALA A 27 -29.47 -14.78 -1.11
N LEU A 28 -29.31 -13.51 -0.73
CA LEU A 28 -29.46 -13.05 0.67
C LEU A 28 -30.93 -12.94 1.09
N LEU A 29 -31.82 -12.60 0.15
CA LEU A 29 -33.24 -12.32 0.44
C LEU A 29 -34.16 -13.55 0.31
N LEU A 30 -33.75 -14.56 -0.49
CA LEU A 30 -34.60 -15.70 -0.83
C LEU A 30 -33.89 -17.03 -0.53
N PRO A 31 -34.63 -18.07 -0.06
CA PRO A 31 -34.04 -19.35 0.34
C PRO A 31 -33.59 -20.26 -0.83
N VAL A 32 -33.62 -19.79 -2.08
CA VAL A 32 -33.29 -20.54 -3.28
C VAL A 32 -31.87 -20.24 -3.75
N HIS A 33 -30.88 -20.77 -3.04
CA HIS A 33 -29.45 -20.44 -3.27
C HIS A 33 -28.93 -20.95 -4.64
N THR A 34 -29.39 -22.14 -5.12
CA THR A 34 -28.86 -22.76 -6.34
C THR A 34 -29.23 -22.04 -7.64
N ALA A 35 -30.44 -21.52 -7.76
CA ALA A 35 -30.86 -20.79 -8.97
C ALA A 35 -30.10 -19.48 -9.14
N PHE A 36 -29.81 -18.78 -8.04
CA PHE A 36 -29.05 -17.55 -8.06
C PHE A 36 -27.54 -17.74 -8.22
N ALA A 37 -27.00 -18.93 -7.91
CA ALA A 37 -25.62 -19.28 -8.21
C ALA A 37 -25.34 -19.19 -9.72
N LEU A 38 -26.24 -19.70 -10.56
CA LEU A 38 -26.09 -19.63 -12.02
C LEU A 38 -26.03 -18.17 -12.52
N VAL A 39 -26.83 -17.27 -11.93
CA VAL A 39 -26.83 -15.84 -12.30
C VAL A 39 -25.51 -15.19 -11.88
N ARG A 40 -25.00 -15.50 -10.68
CA ARG A 40 -23.72 -14.99 -10.19
C ARG A 40 -22.55 -15.47 -11.06
N TRP A 41 -22.50 -16.78 -11.37
CA TRP A 41 -21.47 -17.35 -12.26
C TRP A 41 -21.55 -16.81 -13.68
N ALA A 42 -22.76 -16.57 -14.22
CA ALA A 42 -22.93 -15.91 -15.52
C ALA A 42 -22.36 -14.49 -15.50
N GLY A 43 -22.60 -13.73 -14.42
CA GLY A 43 -21.99 -12.42 -14.22
C GLY A 43 -20.47 -12.46 -14.18
N LEU A 44 -19.88 -13.44 -13.45
CA LEU A 44 -18.43 -13.66 -13.38
C LEU A 44 -17.81 -14.05 -14.73
N LEU A 45 -18.48 -14.91 -15.51
CA LEU A 45 -18.03 -15.27 -16.86
C LEU A 45 -18.04 -14.05 -17.79
N LEU A 46 -19.04 -13.19 -17.67
CA LEU A 46 -19.11 -11.95 -18.44
C LEU A 46 -17.98 -10.97 -18.04
N LEU A 47 -17.65 -10.89 -16.74
CA LEU A 47 -16.48 -10.15 -16.25
C LEU A 47 -15.17 -10.74 -16.80
N ALA A 48 -15.00 -12.06 -16.76
CA ALA A 48 -13.81 -12.71 -17.32
C ALA A 48 -13.67 -12.45 -18.84
N TYR A 49 -14.77 -12.51 -19.58
CA TYR A 49 -14.79 -12.18 -21.01
C TYR A 49 -14.36 -10.74 -21.29
N THR A 50 -14.88 -9.78 -20.52
CA THR A 50 -14.44 -8.38 -20.65
C THR A 50 -12.99 -8.17 -20.27
N GLY A 51 -12.48 -8.90 -19.27
CA GLY A 51 -11.08 -8.91 -18.86
C GLY A 51 -10.14 -9.39 -19.94
N ALA A 52 -10.52 -10.46 -20.67
CA ALA A 52 -9.74 -11.03 -21.77
C ALA A 52 -9.52 -10.07 -22.94
N ARG A 53 -10.31 -8.99 -23.03
CA ARG A 53 -10.18 -7.96 -24.08
C ARG A 53 -9.24 -6.80 -23.72
N GLY A 54 -8.19 -7.06 -22.93
CA GLY A 54 -7.11 -6.09 -22.70
C GLY A 54 -7.27 -5.24 -21.44
N ARG A 55 -7.98 -5.70 -20.42
CA ARG A 55 -8.12 -5.02 -19.12
C ARG A 55 -6.84 -5.10 -18.27
N SER A 56 -6.68 -4.14 -17.37
CA SER A 56 -5.51 -4.04 -16.49
C SER A 56 -5.40 -5.21 -15.49
N LEU A 57 -4.20 -5.41 -14.94
CA LEU A 57 -3.95 -6.38 -13.88
C LEU A 57 -4.89 -6.17 -12.68
N THR A 58 -5.16 -4.92 -12.31
CA THR A 58 -6.11 -4.55 -11.24
C THR A 58 -7.49 -5.12 -11.50
N TYR A 59 -7.97 -5.06 -12.75
CA TYR A 59 -9.23 -5.66 -13.15
C TYR A 59 -9.24 -7.18 -12.90
N TRP A 60 -8.19 -7.88 -13.32
CA TRP A 60 -8.07 -9.33 -13.15
C TRP A 60 -8.03 -9.74 -11.68
N ILE A 61 -7.38 -8.94 -10.82
CA ILE A 61 -7.37 -9.21 -9.38
C ILE A 61 -8.76 -9.02 -8.79
N PHE A 62 -9.47 -7.97 -9.19
CA PHE A 62 -10.85 -7.74 -8.74
C PHE A 62 -11.79 -8.87 -9.22
N ALA A 63 -11.70 -9.26 -10.49
CA ALA A 63 -12.48 -10.38 -11.02
C ALA A 63 -12.18 -11.69 -10.29
N ALA A 64 -10.91 -12.00 -10.06
CA ALA A 64 -10.47 -13.18 -9.31
C ALA A 64 -10.93 -13.15 -7.84
N MET A 65 -10.96 -11.97 -7.22
CA MET A 65 -11.53 -11.79 -5.88
C MET A 65 -13.00 -12.17 -5.83
N LEU A 66 -13.82 -11.74 -6.81
CA LEU A 66 -15.24 -12.11 -6.90
C LEU A 66 -15.42 -13.61 -7.18
N VAL A 67 -14.59 -14.19 -8.05
CA VAL A 67 -14.59 -15.65 -8.28
C VAL A 67 -14.22 -16.40 -7.01
N GLY A 68 -13.21 -15.95 -6.29
CA GLY A 68 -12.81 -16.53 -5.01
C GLY A 68 -13.92 -16.44 -3.96
N PHE A 69 -14.59 -15.30 -3.88
CA PHE A 69 -15.75 -15.11 -3.01
C PHE A 69 -16.86 -16.14 -3.31
N GLU A 70 -17.23 -16.31 -4.58
CA GLU A 70 -18.26 -17.26 -5.00
C GLU A 70 -17.85 -18.73 -4.73
N LEU A 71 -16.59 -19.07 -5.03
CA LEU A 71 -16.05 -20.40 -4.73
C LEU A 71 -16.07 -20.70 -3.23
N GLY A 72 -15.77 -19.71 -2.39
CA GLY A 72 -15.83 -19.84 -0.94
C GLY A 72 -17.24 -20.15 -0.45
N LEU A 73 -18.26 -19.51 -1.03
CA LEU A 73 -19.67 -19.74 -0.68
C LEU A 73 -20.19 -21.08 -1.19
N ASP A 74 -19.96 -21.38 -2.48
CA ASP A 74 -20.55 -22.55 -3.14
C ASP A 74 -19.83 -23.87 -2.83
N LYS A 75 -18.52 -23.82 -2.57
CA LYS A 75 -17.63 -24.97 -2.40
C LYS A 75 -16.59 -24.75 -1.29
N PRO A 76 -17.02 -24.61 -0.02
CA PRO A 76 -16.14 -24.27 1.08
C PRO A 76 -15.01 -25.30 1.31
N GLU A 77 -15.28 -26.60 1.13
CA GLU A 77 -14.25 -27.64 1.25
C GLU A 77 -13.16 -27.52 0.18
N PHE A 78 -13.54 -27.24 -1.06
CA PHE A 78 -12.59 -26.99 -2.15
C PHE A 78 -11.81 -25.70 -1.90
N ALA A 79 -12.49 -24.66 -1.45
CA ALA A 79 -11.89 -23.36 -1.13
C ALA A 79 -10.79 -23.47 -0.05
N ALA A 80 -10.96 -24.38 0.92
CA ALA A 80 -9.94 -24.65 1.94
C ALA A 80 -8.61 -25.12 1.33
N HIS A 81 -8.64 -25.94 0.28
CA HIS A 81 -7.44 -26.41 -0.40
C HIS A 81 -6.73 -25.33 -1.22
N LEU A 82 -7.43 -24.24 -1.57
CA LEU A 82 -6.83 -23.11 -2.30
C LEU A 82 -5.88 -22.27 -1.46
N ARG A 83 -5.86 -22.44 -0.13
CA ARG A 83 -4.95 -21.74 0.79
C ARG A 83 -3.51 -21.77 0.28
N VAL A 84 -3.04 -22.93 -0.20
CA VAL A 84 -1.67 -23.08 -0.70
C VAL A 84 -1.30 -22.08 -1.79
N LEU A 85 -2.25 -21.69 -2.66
CA LEU A 85 -2.01 -20.70 -3.72
C LEU A 85 -1.83 -19.29 -3.15
N GLY A 86 -2.59 -18.95 -2.11
CA GLY A 86 -2.39 -17.71 -1.34
C GLY A 86 -1.04 -17.70 -0.61
N ASP A 87 -0.67 -18.80 0.04
CA ASP A 87 0.62 -18.96 0.73
C ASP A 87 1.81 -18.81 -0.24
N ILE A 88 1.72 -19.37 -1.45
CA ILE A 88 2.72 -19.18 -2.51
C ILE A 88 2.86 -17.69 -2.85
N PHE A 89 1.74 -16.98 -3.02
CA PHE A 89 1.77 -15.56 -3.30
C PHE A 89 2.48 -14.77 -2.19
N LEU A 90 2.14 -15.03 -0.92
CA LEU A 90 2.80 -14.37 0.21
C LEU A 90 4.30 -14.70 0.28
N ARG A 91 4.72 -15.93 -0.02
CA ARG A 91 6.14 -16.30 -0.07
C ARG A 91 6.88 -15.56 -1.18
N LEU A 92 6.28 -15.46 -2.37
CA LEU A 92 6.84 -14.72 -3.49
C LEU A 92 7.00 -13.22 -3.16
N ILE A 93 6.04 -12.66 -2.43
CA ILE A 93 6.13 -11.29 -1.94
C ILE A 93 7.27 -11.14 -0.90
N LYS A 94 7.37 -12.04 0.09
CA LYS A 94 8.40 -11.97 1.13
C LYS A 94 9.82 -11.90 0.57
N VAL A 95 10.12 -12.61 -0.52
CA VAL A 95 11.45 -12.62 -1.17
C VAL A 95 11.85 -11.24 -1.70
N ILE A 96 10.87 -10.40 -2.07
CA ILE A 96 11.11 -9.09 -2.67
C ILE A 96 11.60 -8.06 -1.63
N VAL A 97 11.14 -8.17 -0.39
CA VAL A 97 11.18 -7.08 0.61
C VAL A 97 12.58 -6.61 0.90
N ALA A 98 13.45 -7.49 1.41
CA ALA A 98 14.76 -7.12 1.89
C ALA A 98 15.67 -6.53 0.78
N PRO A 99 15.82 -7.16 -0.41
CA PRO A 99 16.66 -6.60 -1.46
C PRO A 99 16.09 -5.31 -2.06
N LEU A 100 14.76 -5.16 -2.10
CA LEU A 100 14.13 -3.94 -2.57
C LEU A 100 14.40 -2.76 -1.62
N ILE A 101 14.16 -2.95 -0.32
CA ILE A 101 14.42 -1.93 0.71
C ILE A 101 15.90 -1.52 0.69
N LEU A 102 16.80 -2.50 0.62
CA LEU A 102 18.23 -2.22 0.54
C LEU A 102 18.57 -1.36 -0.68
N GLY A 103 18.14 -1.77 -1.87
CA GLY A 103 18.42 -1.03 -3.11
C GLY A 103 17.82 0.37 -3.11
N THR A 104 16.54 0.52 -2.74
CA THR A 104 15.84 1.80 -2.79
C THR A 104 16.32 2.80 -1.75
N LEU A 105 16.52 2.37 -0.49
CA LEU A 105 17.01 3.26 0.57
C LEU A 105 18.44 3.70 0.33
N VAL A 106 19.34 2.79 -0.03
CA VAL A 106 20.73 3.15 -0.34
C VAL A 106 20.80 4.13 -1.50
N THR A 107 20.07 3.87 -2.59
CA THR A 107 20.00 4.76 -3.75
C THR A 107 19.39 6.11 -3.38
N GLY A 108 18.27 6.10 -2.66
CA GLY A 108 17.58 7.32 -2.25
C GLY A 108 18.43 8.25 -1.39
N ILE A 109 19.30 7.70 -0.53
CA ILE A 109 20.18 8.47 0.34
C ILE A 109 21.46 8.89 -0.40
N ALA A 110 22.09 7.97 -1.15
CA ALA A 110 23.43 8.20 -1.71
C ALA A 110 23.45 8.86 -3.09
N ALA A 111 22.33 8.93 -3.81
CA ALA A 111 22.28 9.50 -5.17
C ALA A 111 22.45 11.03 -5.26
N HIS A 112 22.36 11.73 -4.14
CA HIS A 112 22.35 13.19 -4.14
C HIS A 112 23.76 13.78 -3.91
N GLY A 113 24.44 14.08 -5.02
CA GLY A 113 25.86 14.49 -5.02
C GLY A 113 26.15 16.00 -4.98
N ASP A 114 25.18 16.91 -5.13
CA ASP A 114 25.44 18.36 -5.13
C ASP A 114 24.75 19.05 -3.94
N LEU A 115 25.59 19.35 -2.93
CA LEU A 115 25.20 19.48 -1.53
C LEU A 115 24.64 20.84 -1.11
N LYS A 116 24.72 21.94 -1.91
CA LYS A 116 24.36 23.27 -1.36
C LYS A 116 22.95 23.75 -1.72
N LYS A 117 22.50 23.65 -2.96
CA LYS A 117 21.13 24.08 -3.33
C LYS A 117 20.15 22.89 -3.28
N VAL A 118 20.58 21.74 -3.77
CA VAL A 118 19.82 20.48 -3.69
C VAL A 118 19.69 20.04 -2.23
N GLY A 119 20.71 20.25 -1.40
CA GLY A 119 20.68 19.93 0.02
C GLY A 119 19.61 20.69 0.80
N ARG A 120 19.39 21.98 0.52
CA ARG A 120 18.37 22.80 1.20
C ARG A 120 16.95 22.38 0.78
N ILE A 121 16.69 22.21 -0.51
CA ILE A 121 15.41 21.69 -1.03
C ILE A 121 15.19 20.28 -0.51
N GLY A 122 16.22 19.42 -0.56
CA GLY A 122 16.17 18.06 -0.08
C GLY A 122 15.83 17.98 1.41
N LEU A 123 16.52 18.74 2.24
CA LEU A 123 16.26 18.77 3.69
C LEU A 123 14.84 19.26 4.01
N LYS A 124 14.40 20.35 3.37
CA LYS A 124 13.03 20.85 3.54
C LYS A 124 11.99 19.81 3.10
N SER A 125 12.25 19.14 1.97
CA SER A 125 11.36 18.09 1.47
C SER A 125 11.30 16.89 2.43
N LEU A 126 12.45 16.42 2.94
CA LEU A 126 12.50 15.31 3.89
C LEU A 126 11.78 15.65 5.20
N ILE A 127 11.97 16.87 5.73
CA ILE A 127 11.25 17.32 6.93
C ILE A 127 9.74 17.35 6.66
N TYR A 128 9.32 17.91 5.53
CA TYR A 128 7.92 17.94 5.14
C TYR A 128 7.33 16.53 5.05
N PHE A 129 8.01 15.64 4.31
CA PHE A 129 7.57 14.27 4.13
C PHE A 129 7.44 13.53 5.46
N GLU A 130 8.42 13.68 6.35
CA GLU A 130 8.42 13.00 7.64
C GLU A 130 7.28 13.48 8.55
N VAL A 131 7.05 14.79 8.60
CA VAL A 131 5.97 15.38 9.39
C VAL A 131 4.61 14.91 8.85
N VAL A 132 4.38 15.00 7.54
CA VAL A 132 3.08 14.68 6.94
C VAL A 132 2.79 13.18 7.02
N THR A 133 3.77 12.33 6.73
CA THR A 133 3.60 10.87 6.85
C THR A 133 3.44 10.41 8.30
N THR A 134 4.07 11.07 9.26
CA THR A 134 3.86 10.79 10.69
C THR A 134 2.43 11.13 11.11
N ILE A 135 1.90 12.26 10.68
CA ILE A 135 0.49 12.62 10.95
C ILE A 135 -0.44 11.58 10.29
N ALA A 136 -0.11 11.10 9.08
CA ALA A 136 -0.89 10.06 8.41
C ALA A 136 -0.92 8.75 9.20
N LEU A 137 0.21 8.32 9.81
CA LEU A 137 0.26 7.15 10.70
C LEU A 137 -0.68 7.30 11.89
N PHE A 138 -0.61 8.43 12.59
CA PHE A 138 -1.48 8.68 13.75
C PHE A 138 -2.95 8.73 13.37
N LEU A 139 -3.27 9.30 12.21
CA LEU A 139 -4.65 9.34 11.71
C LEU A 139 -5.16 7.93 11.37
N GLY A 140 -4.32 7.07 10.80
CA GLY A 140 -4.63 5.66 10.54
C GLY A 140 -4.93 4.90 11.84
N ILE A 141 -4.09 5.09 12.86
CA ILE A 141 -4.31 4.53 14.21
C ILE A 141 -5.62 5.02 14.82
N ALA A 142 -5.86 6.33 14.78
CA ALA A 142 -7.08 6.91 15.33
C ALA A 142 -8.33 6.35 14.64
N ALA A 143 -8.32 6.25 13.30
CA ALA A 143 -9.45 5.76 12.52
C ALA A 143 -9.78 4.29 12.87
N ILE A 144 -8.79 3.40 12.96
CA ILE A 144 -9.04 1.98 13.24
C ILE A 144 -9.43 1.75 14.69
N ASN A 145 -8.85 2.51 15.63
CA ASN A 145 -9.24 2.44 17.04
C ASN A 145 -10.66 2.97 17.28
N LEU A 146 -11.09 3.96 16.49
CA LEU A 146 -12.47 4.48 16.56
C LEU A 146 -13.49 3.49 15.98
N THR A 147 -13.18 2.89 14.83
CA THR A 147 -14.13 2.02 14.12
C THR A 147 -14.11 0.58 14.61
N GLN A 148 -13.00 0.11 15.21
CA GLN A 148 -12.82 -1.28 15.66
C GLN A 148 -13.19 -2.28 14.55
N ALA A 149 -12.70 -2.02 13.31
CA ALA A 149 -13.12 -2.78 12.15
C ALA A 149 -12.70 -4.26 12.18
N GLY A 150 -11.61 -4.57 12.90
CA GLY A 150 -11.13 -5.94 13.07
C GLY A 150 -11.74 -6.68 14.28
N ALA A 151 -12.44 -5.98 15.15
CA ALA A 151 -13.00 -6.60 16.34
C ALA A 151 -14.13 -7.58 16.00
N GLY A 152 -14.15 -8.75 16.67
CA GLY A 152 -15.18 -9.78 16.48
C GLY A 152 -15.02 -10.60 15.20
N VAL A 153 -13.90 -10.51 14.51
CA VAL A 153 -13.57 -11.41 13.40
C VAL A 153 -13.18 -12.78 13.95
N SER A 154 -13.87 -13.84 13.52
CA SER A 154 -13.51 -15.21 13.91
C SER A 154 -12.40 -15.73 13.00
N LEU A 155 -11.20 -15.86 13.52
CA LEU A 155 -10.10 -16.49 12.78
C LEU A 155 -10.26 -18.02 12.76
N PRO A 156 -9.73 -18.70 11.72
CA PRO A 156 -9.65 -20.16 11.71
C PRO A 156 -8.87 -20.70 12.92
N PRO A 157 -9.19 -21.89 13.45
CA PRO A 157 -8.56 -22.45 14.65
C PRO A 157 -7.03 -22.53 14.59
N ALA A 158 -6.46 -22.80 13.43
CA ALA A 158 -4.99 -22.85 13.21
C ALA A 158 -4.31 -21.49 13.42
N ALA A 159 -5.03 -20.38 13.25
CA ALA A 159 -4.52 -19.04 13.52
C ALA A 159 -4.59 -18.67 14.99
N THR A 160 -5.56 -19.25 15.71
CA THR A 160 -5.76 -19.00 17.14
C THR A 160 -4.66 -19.66 17.98
N GLU A 161 -4.13 -20.81 17.55
CA GLU A 161 -3.03 -21.48 18.24
C GLU A 161 -1.72 -20.66 18.21
N GLN A 162 -1.48 -19.88 17.16
CA GLN A 162 -0.31 -19.00 17.06
C GLN A 162 -0.40 -17.78 17.99
N VAL A 163 -1.61 -17.35 18.34
CA VAL A 163 -1.86 -16.22 19.25
C VAL A 163 -1.78 -16.62 20.73
N ALA A 164 -1.93 -17.92 21.04
CA ALA A 164 -1.97 -18.42 22.41
C ALA A 164 -0.61 -18.41 23.16
N ALA A 165 0.49 -18.12 22.46
CA ALA A 165 1.77 -17.87 23.12
C ALA A 165 1.71 -16.48 23.82
N PRO A 166 1.91 -16.38 25.15
CA PRO A 166 1.95 -15.07 25.79
C PRO A 166 3.08 -14.25 25.19
N THR A 167 2.73 -13.23 24.42
CA THR A 167 3.67 -12.20 24.02
C THR A 167 4.16 -11.51 25.26
N ALA A 168 5.39 -11.82 25.69
CA ALA A 168 6.06 -11.03 26.71
C ALA A 168 6.01 -9.57 26.26
N ALA A 169 5.52 -8.69 27.13
CA ALA A 169 5.43 -7.26 26.83
C ALA A 169 6.78 -6.80 26.27
N LEU A 170 6.76 -6.28 25.06
CA LEU A 170 7.98 -5.77 24.39
C LEU A 170 8.60 -4.70 25.29
N LYS A 171 9.72 -5.00 25.91
CA LYS A 171 10.48 -4.03 26.66
C LYS A 171 11.17 -3.08 25.69
N TRP A 172 11.17 -1.79 26.00
CA TRP A 172 11.76 -0.75 25.16
C TRP A 172 13.25 -0.98 24.86
N ASP A 173 14.00 -1.46 25.85
CA ASP A 173 15.42 -1.82 25.74
C ASP A 173 15.65 -2.98 24.77
N ASP A 174 14.88 -4.06 24.91
CA ASP A 174 14.94 -5.20 23.99
C ASP A 174 14.57 -4.79 22.56
N PHE A 175 13.55 -3.93 22.41
CA PHE A 175 13.18 -3.41 21.10
C PHE A 175 14.28 -2.54 20.49
N LEU A 176 14.85 -1.61 21.25
CA LEU A 176 15.94 -0.74 20.75
C LEU A 176 17.15 -1.58 20.30
N LEU A 177 17.50 -2.63 21.02
CA LEU A 177 18.56 -3.55 20.61
C LEU A 177 18.22 -4.29 19.32
N HIS A 178 16.95 -4.74 19.17
CA HIS A 178 16.49 -5.43 17.96
C HIS A 178 16.36 -4.54 16.72
N VAL A 179 16.36 -3.22 16.87
CA VAL A 179 16.37 -2.27 15.74
C VAL A 179 17.68 -2.34 14.95
N PHE A 180 18.81 -2.59 15.64
CA PHE A 180 20.13 -2.61 15.02
C PHE A 180 20.54 -4.04 14.67
N PRO A 181 20.94 -4.31 13.41
CA PRO A 181 21.35 -5.65 13.00
C PRO A 181 22.74 -6.01 13.57
N GLU A 182 22.85 -7.18 14.19
CA GLU A 182 24.16 -7.78 14.50
C GLU A 182 24.87 -8.26 13.24
N ASN A 183 24.09 -8.74 12.26
CA ASN A 183 24.59 -9.26 10.99
C ASN A 183 23.54 -9.05 9.90
N ILE A 184 23.91 -8.32 8.85
CA ILE A 184 22.99 -8.03 7.74
C ILE A 184 22.52 -9.28 6.98
N ALA A 185 23.39 -10.27 6.81
CA ALA A 185 23.01 -11.50 6.13
C ALA A 185 21.95 -12.28 6.93
N LYS A 186 22.08 -12.33 8.26
CA LYS A 186 21.06 -12.89 9.16
C LYS A 186 19.76 -12.11 9.07
N ALA A 187 19.82 -10.78 9.13
CA ALA A 187 18.63 -9.92 9.04
C ALA A 187 17.85 -10.14 7.72
N VAL A 188 18.56 -10.31 6.60
CA VAL A 188 17.94 -10.62 5.30
C VAL A 188 17.35 -12.02 5.29
N ALA A 189 18.09 -13.05 5.76
CA ALA A 189 17.65 -14.45 5.77
C ALA A 189 16.42 -14.67 6.66
N GLU A 190 16.32 -13.95 7.79
CA GLU A 190 15.22 -14.04 8.73
C GLU A 190 14.08 -13.02 8.44
N ASN A 191 14.18 -12.27 7.32
CA ASN A 191 13.25 -11.21 6.96
C ASN A 191 13.03 -10.16 8.07
N GLN A 192 14.09 -9.80 8.79
CA GLN A 192 14.09 -8.76 9.82
C GLN A 192 14.14 -7.37 9.19
N ILE A 193 13.02 -6.94 8.63
CA ILE A 193 12.96 -5.81 7.70
C ILE A 193 13.38 -4.49 8.34
N LEU A 194 13.05 -4.27 9.61
CA LEU A 194 13.48 -3.09 10.35
C LEU A 194 15.01 -3.00 10.42
N GLN A 195 15.67 -4.11 10.72
CA GLN A 195 17.13 -4.21 10.76
C GLN A 195 17.76 -3.96 9.39
N VAL A 196 17.16 -4.52 8.32
CA VAL A 196 17.59 -4.27 6.93
C VAL A 196 17.46 -2.79 6.58
N ALA A 197 16.36 -2.13 6.98
CA ALA A 197 16.13 -0.71 6.72
C ALA A 197 17.16 0.15 7.46
N VAL A 198 17.41 -0.11 8.75
CA VAL A 198 18.42 0.63 9.55
C VAL A 198 19.82 0.44 8.95
N PHE A 199 20.18 -0.78 8.57
CA PHE A 199 21.44 -1.02 7.86
C PHE A 199 21.51 -0.21 6.56
N ALA A 200 20.46 -0.24 5.73
CA ALA A 200 20.42 0.47 4.45
C ALA A 200 20.59 1.98 4.63
N VAL A 201 19.97 2.57 5.67
CA VAL A 201 20.13 3.99 6.02
C VAL A 201 21.57 4.30 6.40
N LEU A 202 22.14 3.55 7.34
CA LEU A 202 23.52 3.76 7.78
C LEU A 202 24.53 3.54 6.64
N PHE A 203 24.32 2.51 5.83
CA PHE A 203 25.16 2.21 4.66
C PHE A 203 25.04 3.33 3.60
N GLY A 204 23.83 3.81 3.32
CA GLY A 204 23.61 4.95 2.41
C GLY A 204 24.31 6.21 2.88
N ILE A 205 24.21 6.55 4.18
CA ILE A 205 24.94 7.68 4.77
C ILE A 205 26.47 7.47 4.64
N ALA A 206 26.99 6.31 5.01
CA ALA A 206 28.42 6.00 4.88
C ALA A 206 28.89 6.14 3.42
N LEU A 207 28.07 5.70 2.46
CA LEU A 207 28.38 5.79 1.04
C LEU A 207 28.48 7.26 0.55
N THR A 208 27.74 8.19 1.15
CA THR A 208 27.89 9.63 0.84
C THR A 208 29.23 10.21 1.28
N LEU A 209 29.88 9.62 2.27
CA LEU A 209 31.17 10.06 2.82
C LEU A 209 32.37 9.49 2.06
N VAL A 210 32.15 8.52 1.17
CA VAL A 210 33.21 7.91 0.36
C VAL A 210 33.47 8.74 -0.90
N PRO A 211 34.73 8.88 -1.37
CA PRO A 211 35.08 9.59 -2.59
C PRO A 211 34.30 9.08 -3.81
N GLU A 212 33.95 9.97 -4.72
CA GLU A 212 33.10 9.72 -5.90
C GLU A 212 33.48 8.44 -6.67
N LYS A 213 34.77 8.28 -6.95
CA LYS A 213 35.31 7.12 -7.69
C LYS A 213 34.97 5.78 -7.03
N THR A 214 34.93 5.73 -5.71
CA THR A 214 34.63 4.51 -4.92
C THR A 214 33.13 4.39 -4.66
N ARG A 215 32.42 5.50 -4.53
CA ARG A 215 30.98 5.57 -4.30
C ARG A 215 30.18 5.07 -5.50
N GLN A 216 30.54 5.53 -6.71
CA GLN A 216 29.74 5.32 -7.91
C GLN A 216 29.48 3.85 -8.26
N PRO A 217 30.43 2.91 -8.17
CA PRO A 217 30.15 1.50 -8.43
C PRO A 217 29.11 0.90 -7.47
N MET A 218 29.18 1.23 -6.18
CA MET A 218 28.20 0.75 -5.19
C MET A 218 26.84 1.38 -5.37
N LEU A 219 26.76 2.66 -5.72
CA LEU A 219 25.52 3.35 -6.04
C LEU A 219 24.85 2.74 -7.27
N ASN A 220 25.62 2.48 -8.33
CA ASN A 220 25.12 1.83 -9.55
C ASN A 220 24.62 0.40 -9.25
N LEU A 221 25.31 -0.33 -8.37
CA LEU A 221 24.85 -1.66 -7.93
C LEU A 221 23.52 -1.57 -7.19
N ALA A 222 23.38 -0.66 -6.23
CA ALA A 222 22.14 -0.47 -5.47
C ALA A 222 20.97 -0.04 -6.37
N GLU A 223 21.22 0.86 -7.33
CA GLU A 223 20.24 1.29 -8.31
C GLU A 223 19.82 0.14 -9.24
N SER A 224 20.79 -0.62 -9.76
CA SER A 224 20.52 -1.80 -10.60
C SER A 224 19.74 -2.87 -9.84
N LEU A 225 20.07 -3.08 -8.55
CA LEU A 225 19.32 -3.98 -7.67
C LEU A 225 17.87 -3.51 -7.53
N ALA A 226 17.65 -2.23 -7.19
CA ALA A 226 16.31 -1.67 -7.05
C ALA A 226 15.49 -1.83 -8.34
N GLN A 227 16.06 -1.46 -9.50
CA GLN A 227 15.39 -1.59 -10.79
C GLN A 227 15.08 -3.06 -11.14
N THR A 228 15.99 -3.98 -10.85
CA THR A 228 15.78 -5.42 -11.04
C THR A 228 14.65 -5.92 -10.15
N MET A 229 14.63 -5.50 -8.88
CA MET A 229 13.56 -5.89 -7.95
C MET A 229 12.20 -5.30 -8.32
N PHE A 230 12.13 -4.11 -8.91
CA PHE A 230 10.87 -3.60 -9.49
C PHE A 230 10.35 -4.52 -10.62
N LYS A 231 11.23 -4.96 -11.53
CA LYS A 231 10.83 -5.90 -12.60
C LYS A 231 10.45 -7.27 -12.03
N PHE A 232 11.19 -7.77 -11.05
CA PHE A 232 10.85 -9.00 -10.34
C PHE A 232 9.47 -8.91 -9.67
N THR A 233 9.19 -7.79 -9.00
CA THR A 233 7.86 -7.52 -8.41
C THR A 233 6.77 -7.57 -9.47
N ASN A 234 6.98 -6.94 -10.63
CA ASN A 234 6.00 -6.99 -11.73
C ASN A 234 5.73 -8.42 -12.19
N ILE A 235 6.75 -9.29 -12.25
CA ILE A 235 6.59 -10.72 -12.59
C ILE A 235 5.74 -11.43 -11.52
N VAL A 236 6.06 -11.22 -10.25
CA VAL A 236 5.30 -11.80 -9.13
C VAL A 236 3.85 -11.31 -9.13
N MET A 237 3.62 -10.06 -9.48
CA MET A 237 2.27 -9.47 -9.53
C MET A 237 1.37 -10.11 -10.61
N TYR A 238 1.90 -10.75 -11.66
CA TYR A 238 1.07 -11.55 -12.57
C TYR A 238 0.41 -12.74 -11.87
N TYR A 239 0.99 -13.22 -10.78
CA TYR A 239 0.38 -14.26 -9.95
C TYR A 239 -0.69 -13.72 -8.97
N ALA A 240 -0.75 -12.40 -8.75
CA ALA A 240 -1.65 -11.78 -7.78
C ALA A 240 -3.14 -12.12 -7.98
N PRO A 241 -3.73 -12.20 -9.21
CA PRO A 241 -5.10 -12.62 -9.37
C PRO A 241 -5.37 -14.01 -8.75
N ILE A 242 -4.46 -14.95 -8.97
CA ILE A 242 -4.57 -16.32 -8.42
C ILE A 242 -4.45 -16.27 -6.89
N GLY A 243 -3.43 -15.60 -6.36
CA GLY A 243 -3.19 -15.51 -4.92
C GLY A 243 -4.33 -14.83 -4.16
N VAL A 244 -4.82 -13.70 -4.69
CA VAL A 244 -5.92 -12.93 -4.07
C VAL A 244 -7.25 -13.68 -4.18
N GLY A 245 -7.54 -14.28 -5.35
CA GLY A 245 -8.74 -15.09 -5.53
C GLY A 245 -8.76 -16.29 -4.59
N ALA A 246 -7.63 -16.99 -4.44
CA ALA A 246 -7.47 -18.11 -3.53
C ALA A 246 -7.60 -17.69 -2.04
N ALA A 247 -7.00 -16.57 -1.67
CA ALA A 247 -7.12 -16.01 -0.33
C ALA A 247 -8.58 -15.66 0.02
N MET A 248 -9.30 -15.02 -0.91
CA MET A 248 -10.72 -14.71 -0.74
C MET A 248 -11.57 -15.99 -0.63
N ALA A 249 -11.33 -16.99 -1.49
CA ALA A 249 -12.04 -18.28 -1.44
C ALA A 249 -11.83 -18.96 -0.09
N TYR A 250 -10.59 -19.03 0.38
CA TYR A 250 -10.26 -19.61 1.70
C TYR A 250 -10.98 -18.86 2.83
N THR A 251 -10.90 -17.53 2.84
CA THR A 251 -11.50 -16.68 3.88
C THR A 251 -13.02 -16.86 3.93
N VAL A 252 -13.69 -16.77 2.78
CA VAL A 252 -15.15 -16.90 2.70
C VAL A 252 -15.60 -18.34 2.96
N GLY A 253 -14.83 -19.32 2.52
CA GLY A 253 -15.11 -20.73 2.78
C GLY A 253 -15.09 -21.08 4.27
N HIS A 254 -14.22 -20.44 5.07
CA HIS A 254 -14.14 -20.66 6.52
C HIS A 254 -15.09 -19.77 7.34
N MET A 255 -15.25 -18.51 6.94
CA MET A 255 -16.02 -17.51 7.70
C MET A 255 -17.45 -17.32 7.15
N GLY A 256 -17.73 -17.83 5.95
CA GLY A 256 -19.00 -17.58 5.26
C GLY A 256 -19.19 -16.09 4.92
N ILE A 257 -20.45 -15.69 4.72
CA ILE A 257 -20.82 -14.30 4.44
C ILE A 257 -20.42 -13.34 5.58
N SER A 258 -20.24 -13.83 6.80
CA SER A 258 -19.80 -13.02 7.95
C SER A 258 -18.46 -12.34 7.74
N ALA A 259 -17.59 -12.86 6.84
CA ALA A 259 -16.34 -12.23 6.42
C ALA A 259 -16.53 -10.86 5.75
N LEU A 260 -17.68 -10.63 5.12
CA LEU A 260 -17.93 -9.38 4.36
C LEU A 260 -18.04 -8.15 5.24
N LEU A 261 -18.63 -8.27 6.41
CA LEU A 261 -18.86 -7.10 7.28
C LEU A 261 -17.55 -6.49 7.79
N PRO A 262 -16.59 -7.26 8.33
CA PRO A 262 -15.27 -6.73 8.69
C PRO A 262 -14.51 -6.13 7.49
N LEU A 263 -14.57 -6.78 6.33
CA LEU A 263 -13.96 -6.27 5.10
C LEU A 263 -14.57 -4.95 4.63
N ALA A 264 -15.90 -4.85 4.64
CA ALA A 264 -16.60 -3.61 4.33
C ALA A 264 -16.25 -2.50 5.33
N LYS A 265 -16.22 -2.82 6.64
CA LYS A 265 -15.76 -1.87 7.68
C LYS A 265 -14.34 -1.42 7.44
N LEU A 266 -13.41 -2.34 7.10
CA LEU A 266 -12.02 -2.00 6.79
C LEU A 266 -11.94 -1.03 5.61
N VAL A 267 -12.63 -1.32 4.49
CA VAL A 267 -12.66 -0.46 3.31
C VAL A 267 -13.24 0.91 3.66
N LEU A 268 -14.39 0.96 4.32
CA LEU A 268 -15.02 2.23 4.71
C LEU A 268 -14.15 3.04 5.68
N THR A 269 -13.50 2.37 6.64
CA THR A 269 -12.55 3.02 7.56
C THR A 269 -11.37 3.60 6.81
N ALA A 270 -10.79 2.85 5.86
CA ALA A 270 -9.67 3.31 5.06
C ALA A 270 -10.05 4.52 4.19
N TYR A 271 -11.17 4.46 3.47
CA TYR A 271 -11.66 5.59 2.67
C TYR A 271 -12.02 6.81 3.52
N GLY A 272 -12.67 6.58 4.67
CA GLY A 272 -12.99 7.65 5.63
C GLY A 272 -11.73 8.32 6.19
N ALA A 273 -10.72 7.52 6.54
CA ALA A 273 -9.43 8.03 7.04
C ALA A 273 -8.65 8.78 5.96
N LEU A 274 -8.64 8.28 4.72
CA LEU A 274 -8.02 8.97 3.57
C LEU A 274 -8.70 10.30 3.27
N LEU A 275 -10.04 10.34 3.31
CA LEU A 275 -10.80 11.58 3.17
C LEU A 275 -10.53 12.55 4.33
N ALA A 276 -10.50 12.05 5.56
CA ALA A 276 -10.13 12.86 6.73
C ALA A 276 -8.70 13.43 6.58
N PHE A 277 -7.75 12.64 6.07
CA PHE A 277 -6.40 13.12 5.79
C PHE A 277 -6.38 14.26 4.77
N LEU A 278 -7.12 14.13 3.67
CA LEU A 278 -7.25 15.20 2.68
C LEU A 278 -7.82 16.50 3.30
N LEU A 279 -8.85 16.37 4.15
CA LEU A 279 -9.56 17.51 4.72
C LEU A 279 -8.88 18.11 5.97
N LEU A 280 -8.30 17.28 6.83
CA LEU A 280 -7.76 17.73 8.12
C LEU A 280 -6.24 17.95 8.10
N VAL A 281 -5.55 17.43 7.07
CA VAL A 281 -4.09 17.57 6.95
C VAL A 281 -3.72 18.33 5.68
N LEU A 282 -4.04 17.80 4.49
CA LEU A 282 -3.61 18.45 3.25
C LEU A 282 -4.31 19.78 3.00
N LEU A 283 -5.61 19.91 3.27
CA LEU A 283 -6.32 21.17 3.10
C LEU A 283 -5.79 22.29 4.02
N PRO A 284 -5.57 22.08 5.33
CA PRO A 284 -4.89 23.08 6.16
C PRO A 284 -3.50 23.46 5.65
N ILE A 285 -2.71 22.51 5.15
CA ILE A 285 -1.39 22.81 4.56
C ILE A 285 -1.54 23.73 3.35
N VAL A 286 -2.50 23.46 2.44
CA VAL A 286 -2.81 24.32 1.29
C VAL A 286 -3.12 25.76 1.74
N LEU A 287 -3.98 25.89 2.77
CA LEU A 287 -4.42 27.20 3.29
C LEU A 287 -3.26 27.94 3.98
N LEU A 288 -2.49 27.26 4.85
CA LEU A 288 -1.35 27.83 5.56
C LEU A 288 -0.23 28.24 4.61
N ALA A 289 0.06 27.45 3.59
CA ALA A 289 1.03 27.78 2.54
C ALA A 289 0.49 28.82 1.54
N ARG A 290 -0.76 29.31 1.69
CA ARG A 290 -1.42 30.25 0.79
C ARG A 290 -1.34 29.81 -0.68
N ILE A 291 -1.61 28.52 -0.91
CA ILE A 291 -1.72 27.92 -2.24
C ILE A 291 -3.15 28.11 -2.72
N PRO A 292 -3.42 28.61 -3.95
CA PRO A 292 -4.77 28.80 -4.45
C PRO A 292 -5.47 27.44 -4.68
N LEU A 293 -6.36 27.06 -3.76
CA LEU A 293 -6.99 25.73 -3.69
C LEU A 293 -7.68 25.33 -5.00
N GLY A 294 -8.50 26.22 -5.57
CA GLY A 294 -9.26 25.90 -6.79
C GLY A 294 -8.36 25.63 -7.98
N ARG A 295 -7.26 26.39 -8.11
CA ARG A 295 -6.25 26.18 -9.15
C ARG A 295 -5.48 24.89 -8.88
N PHE A 296 -5.05 24.65 -7.64
CA PHE A 296 -4.34 23.43 -7.26
C PHE A 296 -5.16 22.18 -7.60
N LEU A 297 -6.42 22.13 -7.19
CA LEU A 297 -7.31 21.00 -7.49
C LEU A 297 -7.49 20.79 -9.01
N LYS A 298 -7.59 21.87 -9.79
CA LYS A 298 -7.68 21.75 -11.26
C LYS A 298 -6.46 21.06 -11.88
N TYR A 299 -5.26 21.39 -11.41
CA TYR A 299 -4.03 20.79 -11.94
C TYR A 299 -3.78 19.36 -11.43
N VAL A 300 -4.15 19.08 -10.18
CA VAL A 300 -3.91 17.76 -9.55
C VAL A 300 -4.98 16.73 -9.92
N ALA A 301 -6.16 17.15 -10.38
CA ALA A 301 -7.27 16.24 -10.70
C ALA A 301 -6.88 15.15 -11.72
N GLU A 302 -6.18 15.50 -12.80
CA GLU A 302 -5.77 14.54 -13.83
C GLU A 302 -4.77 13.50 -13.28
N PRO A 303 -3.60 13.86 -12.70
CA PRO A 303 -2.68 12.87 -12.17
C PRO A 303 -3.28 12.04 -11.02
N ALA A 304 -4.11 12.63 -10.15
CA ALA A 304 -4.80 11.88 -9.10
C ALA A 304 -5.79 10.86 -9.69
N THR A 305 -6.52 11.22 -10.75
CA THR A 305 -7.44 10.29 -11.44
C THR A 305 -6.68 9.15 -12.11
N ILE A 306 -5.54 9.43 -12.74
CA ILE A 306 -4.68 8.39 -13.33
C ILE A 306 -4.19 7.44 -12.22
N ALA A 307 -3.70 7.98 -11.11
CA ALA A 307 -3.24 7.20 -9.96
C ALA A 307 -4.35 6.31 -9.38
N PHE A 308 -5.55 6.86 -9.22
CA PHE A 308 -6.72 6.12 -8.76
C PHE A 308 -7.09 4.98 -9.72
N ALA A 309 -7.17 5.27 -11.01
CA ALA A 309 -7.61 4.30 -12.01
C ALA A 309 -6.58 3.16 -12.23
N THR A 310 -5.29 3.46 -12.09
CA THR A 310 -4.21 2.50 -12.35
C THR A 310 -3.69 1.82 -11.08
N SER A 311 -3.97 2.36 -9.90
CA SER A 311 -3.36 1.96 -8.62
C SER A 311 -1.82 1.99 -8.66
N THR A 312 -1.23 2.87 -9.51
CA THR A 312 0.22 3.04 -9.60
C THR A 312 0.59 4.51 -9.67
N SER A 313 1.43 4.95 -8.73
CA SER A 313 1.94 6.32 -8.74
C SER A 313 2.85 6.59 -9.94
N GLU A 314 3.58 5.58 -10.42
CA GLU A 314 4.47 5.68 -11.57
C GLU A 314 3.74 6.08 -12.86
N ALA A 315 2.53 5.55 -13.09
CA ALA A 315 1.73 5.90 -14.25
C ALA A 315 1.30 7.38 -14.24
N ALA A 316 1.14 7.96 -13.05
CA ALA A 316 0.77 9.36 -12.88
C ALA A 316 1.97 10.31 -12.87
N LEU A 317 3.21 9.80 -12.68
CA LEU A 317 4.43 10.62 -12.49
C LEU A 317 4.65 11.68 -13.58
N PRO A 318 4.65 11.34 -14.88
CA PRO A 318 4.89 12.35 -15.92
C PRO A 318 3.83 13.46 -15.89
N ARG A 319 2.56 13.09 -15.69
CA ARG A 319 1.46 14.06 -15.63
C ARG A 319 1.47 14.91 -14.36
N ALA A 320 1.88 14.34 -13.21
CA ALA A 320 2.08 15.09 -11.99
C ALA A 320 3.19 16.15 -12.13
N MET A 321 4.29 15.79 -12.79
CA MET A 321 5.38 16.74 -13.05
C MET A 321 4.93 17.86 -14.00
N GLU A 322 4.32 17.54 -15.13
CA GLU A 322 3.78 18.53 -16.08
C GLU A 322 2.73 19.43 -15.41
N ALA A 323 1.83 18.85 -14.63
CA ALA A 323 0.79 19.60 -13.92
C ALA A 323 1.39 20.61 -12.94
N MET A 324 2.42 20.22 -12.18
CA MET A 324 3.02 21.12 -11.19
C MET A 324 3.94 22.18 -11.83
N GLU A 325 4.59 21.88 -12.95
CA GLU A 325 5.27 22.89 -13.76
C GLU A 325 4.25 23.90 -14.31
N GLY A 326 3.12 23.45 -14.85
CA GLY A 326 2.02 24.30 -15.32
C GLY A 326 1.33 25.08 -14.20
N PHE A 327 1.30 24.55 -12.98
CA PHE A 327 0.83 25.26 -11.78
C PHE A 327 1.75 26.43 -11.39
N GLY A 328 3.01 26.43 -11.81
CA GLY A 328 4.00 27.48 -11.53
C GLY A 328 5.12 27.07 -10.57
N VAL A 329 5.25 25.78 -10.27
CA VAL A 329 6.39 25.24 -9.52
C VAL A 329 7.60 25.17 -10.46
N PRO A 330 8.79 25.70 -10.07
CA PRO A 330 10.00 25.62 -10.88
C PRO A 330 10.38 24.19 -11.21
N ARG A 331 10.78 23.93 -12.46
CA ARG A 331 11.15 22.60 -12.95
C ARG A 331 12.18 21.87 -12.08
N GLN A 332 13.15 22.62 -11.50
CA GLN A 332 14.16 22.03 -10.60
C GLN A 332 13.54 21.44 -9.33
N ILE A 333 12.54 22.14 -8.75
CA ILE A 333 11.82 21.67 -7.56
C ILE A 333 10.93 20.49 -7.93
N VAL A 334 10.20 20.57 -9.04
CA VAL A 334 9.36 19.46 -9.54
C VAL A 334 10.18 18.20 -9.76
N ALA A 335 11.30 18.33 -10.50
CA ALA A 335 12.19 17.21 -10.86
C ALA A 335 12.85 16.53 -9.64
N PHE A 336 12.95 17.24 -8.52
CA PHE A 336 13.48 16.69 -7.26
C PHE A 336 12.38 16.18 -6.35
N VAL A 337 11.41 17.05 -6.00
CA VAL A 337 10.44 16.78 -4.92
C VAL A 337 9.45 15.67 -5.31
N ILE A 338 8.94 15.66 -6.53
CA ILE A 338 7.93 14.68 -6.93
C ILE A 338 8.52 13.26 -6.98
N PRO A 339 9.64 12.98 -7.67
CA PRO A 339 10.24 11.65 -7.63
C PRO A 339 10.71 11.22 -6.24
N ALA A 340 11.32 12.14 -5.45
CA ALA A 340 11.69 11.84 -4.07
C ALA A 340 10.46 11.52 -3.19
N GLY A 341 9.37 12.25 -3.38
CA GLY A 341 8.11 12.01 -2.68
C GLY A 341 7.54 10.62 -2.95
N TYR A 342 7.73 10.06 -4.12
CA TYR A 342 7.30 8.69 -4.43
C TYR A 342 8.04 7.64 -3.61
N SER A 343 9.17 7.98 -3.02
CA SER A 343 9.90 7.12 -2.09
C SER A 343 9.67 7.48 -0.62
N PHE A 344 9.52 8.74 -0.31
CA PHE A 344 9.55 9.22 1.08
C PHE A 344 8.25 9.82 1.59
N ASN A 345 7.29 10.14 0.71
CA ASN A 345 6.01 10.78 1.05
C ASN A 345 4.82 9.95 0.54
N LEU A 346 4.67 8.76 1.06
CA LEU A 346 3.58 7.84 0.71
C LEU A 346 2.42 7.98 1.71
N ASP A 347 1.82 9.16 1.79
CA ASP A 347 0.83 9.54 2.80
C ASP A 347 -0.31 8.55 2.96
N GLY A 348 -0.98 8.20 1.85
CA GLY A 348 -2.10 7.26 1.86
C GLY A 348 -1.68 5.83 2.19
N SER A 349 -0.50 5.41 1.69
CA SER A 349 0.03 4.07 1.99
C SER A 349 0.47 3.95 3.45
N THR A 350 1.10 4.98 3.99
CA THR A 350 1.55 5.04 5.39
C THR A 350 0.37 5.04 6.36
N LEU A 351 -0.67 5.84 6.07
CA LEU A 351 -1.93 5.84 6.81
C LEU A 351 -2.55 4.44 6.84
N TYR A 352 -2.64 3.81 5.67
CA TYR A 352 -3.24 2.49 5.56
C TYR A 352 -2.39 1.39 6.23
N LEU A 353 -1.07 1.49 6.20
CA LEU A 353 -0.19 0.57 6.93
C LEU A 353 -0.48 0.56 8.42
N ALA A 354 -0.61 1.73 9.04
CA ALA A 354 -0.93 1.85 10.46
C ALA A 354 -2.32 1.25 10.76
N LEU A 355 -3.30 1.61 9.94
CA LEU A 355 -4.67 1.11 10.06
C LEU A 355 -4.73 -0.41 9.92
N ALA A 356 -4.10 -0.98 8.89
CA ALA A 356 -4.12 -2.40 8.60
C ALA A 356 -3.33 -3.21 9.64
N SER A 357 -2.24 -2.68 10.18
CA SER A 357 -1.47 -3.35 11.23
C SER A 357 -2.28 -3.52 12.52
N ILE A 358 -3.02 -2.49 12.94
CA ILE A 358 -3.93 -2.60 14.10
C ILE A 358 -5.15 -3.47 13.76
N PHE A 359 -5.67 -3.43 12.53
CA PHE A 359 -6.71 -4.35 12.09
C PHE A 359 -6.29 -5.81 12.29
N ILE A 360 -5.05 -6.17 11.90
CA ILE A 360 -4.50 -7.52 12.12
C ILE A 360 -4.50 -7.86 13.61
N ALA A 361 -4.04 -6.97 14.47
CA ALA A 361 -4.04 -7.19 15.92
C ALA A 361 -5.47 -7.37 16.47
N GLN A 362 -6.42 -6.53 16.04
CA GLN A 362 -7.83 -6.62 16.46
C GLN A 362 -8.47 -7.94 16.02
N THR A 363 -8.20 -8.44 14.81
CA THR A 363 -8.72 -9.73 14.32
C THR A 363 -8.15 -10.91 15.08
N ALA A 364 -6.94 -10.74 15.63
CA ALA A 364 -6.31 -11.73 16.50
C ALA A 364 -6.77 -11.64 17.97
N GLY A 365 -7.69 -10.73 18.31
CA GLY A 365 -8.12 -10.48 19.68
C GLY A 365 -7.04 -9.82 20.55
N MET A 366 -5.98 -9.27 19.95
CA MET A 366 -4.89 -8.60 20.66
C MET A 366 -5.26 -7.14 20.92
N HIS A 367 -5.13 -6.72 22.17
CA HIS A 367 -5.33 -5.33 22.58
C HIS A 367 -3.97 -4.65 22.73
N LEU A 368 -3.57 -3.89 21.71
CA LEU A 368 -2.32 -3.12 21.77
C LEU A 368 -2.46 -1.92 22.70
N SER A 369 -1.59 -1.82 23.68
CA SER A 369 -1.45 -0.65 24.53
C SER A 369 -0.95 0.56 23.74
N TRP A 370 -1.14 1.78 24.24
CA TRP A 370 -0.62 2.98 23.59
C TRP A 370 0.90 2.96 23.35
N PRO A 371 1.76 2.49 24.28
CA PRO A 371 3.20 2.33 24.02
C PRO A 371 3.50 1.38 22.86
N GLU A 372 2.79 0.26 22.75
CA GLU A 372 2.96 -0.70 21.64
C GLU A 372 2.53 -0.10 20.30
N GLN A 373 1.44 0.67 20.28
CA GLN A 373 1.00 1.39 19.07
C GLN A 373 2.01 2.47 18.66
N LEU A 374 2.60 3.21 19.59
CA LEU A 374 3.66 4.19 19.31
C LEU A 374 4.91 3.51 18.76
N LEU A 375 5.28 2.36 19.33
CA LEU A 375 6.38 1.57 18.85
C LEU A 375 6.16 1.10 17.41
N MET A 376 4.94 0.69 17.11
CA MET A 376 4.54 0.31 15.76
C MET A 376 4.60 1.52 14.80
N VAL A 377 4.19 2.72 15.22
CA VAL A 377 4.38 3.95 14.41
C VAL A 377 5.84 4.14 14.07
N PHE A 378 6.73 4.08 15.06
CA PHE A 378 8.17 4.23 14.84
C PHE A 378 8.72 3.18 13.85
N THR A 379 8.33 1.93 14.00
CA THR A 379 8.69 0.86 13.07
C THR A 379 8.19 1.16 11.66
N LEU A 380 6.93 1.57 11.51
CA LEU A 380 6.33 1.88 10.22
C LEU A 380 6.92 3.14 9.58
N MET A 381 7.34 4.14 10.35
CA MET A 381 8.07 5.31 9.83
C MET A 381 9.33 4.89 9.07
N LEU A 382 10.06 3.91 9.59
CA LEU A 382 11.28 3.42 8.94
C LEU A 382 10.98 2.45 7.79
N THR A 383 10.13 1.46 8.03
CA THR A 383 9.87 0.38 7.05
C THR A 383 9.03 0.83 5.86
N SER A 384 8.14 1.82 6.03
CA SER A 384 7.33 2.37 4.95
C SER A 384 8.15 3.05 3.85
N LYS A 385 9.33 3.59 4.17
CA LYS A 385 10.21 4.24 3.18
C LYS A 385 10.79 3.25 2.16
N GLY A 386 10.83 1.96 2.49
CA GLY A 386 11.33 0.91 1.59
C GLY A 386 10.31 0.38 0.57
N ILE A 387 9.05 0.82 0.64
CA ILE A 387 7.98 0.35 -0.29
C ILE A 387 7.79 1.22 -1.53
N ALA A 388 8.63 2.21 -1.68
CA ALA A 388 8.57 3.17 -2.76
C ALA A 388 8.51 2.53 -4.15
N GLY A 389 7.57 2.97 -4.97
CA GLY A 389 7.46 2.57 -6.37
C GLY A 389 7.01 1.12 -6.62
N VAL A 390 6.61 0.37 -5.60
CA VAL A 390 6.12 -1.00 -5.77
C VAL A 390 4.60 -1.01 -5.74
N PRO A 391 3.94 -1.35 -6.86
CA PRO A 391 2.51 -1.57 -6.85
C PRO A 391 2.15 -2.63 -5.80
N ARG A 392 1.18 -2.31 -4.92
CA ARG A 392 0.68 -3.24 -3.88
C ARG A 392 1.72 -3.71 -2.87
N ALA A 393 2.71 -2.89 -2.53
CA ALA A 393 3.75 -3.23 -1.57
C ALA A 393 3.26 -3.27 -0.10
N VAL A 394 2.06 -2.79 0.20
CA VAL A 394 1.53 -2.77 1.57
C VAL A 394 1.46 -4.16 2.20
N PRO A 395 0.96 -5.23 1.54
CA PRO A 395 1.00 -6.58 2.11
C PRO A 395 2.42 -7.04 2.50
N VAL A 396 3.42 -6.58 1.79
CA VAL A 396 4.85 -6.84 2.09
C VAL A 396 5.25 -6.28 3.44
N VAL A 397 4.95 -5.01 3.68
CA VAL A 397 5.27 -4.33 4.95
C VAL A 397 4.39 -4.86 6.08
N LEU A 398 3.13 -5.22 5.80
CA LEU A 398 2.26 -5.86 6.79
C LEU A 398 2.83 -7.21 7.26
N LEU A 399 3.38 -8.01 6.33
CA LEU A 399 4.06 -9.26 6.70
C LEU A 399 5.30 -9.01 7.55
N ALA A 400 6.08 -7.98 7.21
CA ALA A 400 7.23 -7.56 8.00
C ALA A 400 6.83 -7.08 9.39
N THR A 401 5.79 -6.25 9.47
CA THR A 401 5.23 -5.75 10.73
C THR A 401 4.68 -6.90 11.57
N ALA A 402 3.94 -7.82 10.95
CA ALA A 402 3.44 -9.02 11.63
C ALA A 402 4.57 -9.87 12.21
N SER A 403 5.66 -10.04 11.48
CA SER A 403 6.86 -10.74 11.99
C SER A 403 7.48 -10.02 13.18
N THR A 404 7.63 -8.69 13.13
CA THR A 404 8.26 -7.88 14.18
C THR A 404 7.41 -7.86 15.47
N PHE A 405 6.08 -7.79 15.34
CA PHE A 405 5.16 -7.71 16.48
C PHE A 405 4.51 -9.05 16.83
N HIS A 406 4.96 -10.15 16.22
CA HIS A 406 4.44 -11.50 16.42
C HIS A 406 2.93 -11.61 16.16
N PHE A 407 2.43 -10.86 15.19
CA PHE A 407 1.03 -10.97 14.76
C PHE A 407 0.82 -12.21 13.89
N PRO A 408 -0.36 -12.83 13.95
CA PRO A 408 -0.70 -13.90 13.02
C PRO A 408 -0.72 -13.39 11.58
N THR A 409 -0.35 -14.24 10.64
CA THR A 409 -0.33 -13.87 9.22
C THR A 409 -1.66 -14.09 8.51
N GLU A 410 -2.56 -14.87 9.10
CA GLU A 410 -3.88 -15.20 8.55
C GLU A 410 -4.75 -13.98 8.25
N PRO A 411 -4.83 -12.94 9.12
CA PRO A 411 -5.60 -11.74 8.79
C PRO A 411 -5.11 -11.00 7.55
N ILE A 412 -3.85 -11.19 7.15
CA ILE A 412 -3.30 -10.59 5.92
C ILE A 412 -4.01 -11.15 4.68
N PHE A 413 -4.41 -12.43 4.69
CA PHE A 413 -5.23 -13.01 3.61
C PHE A 413 -6.57 -12.30 3.48
N ILE A 414 -7.19 -11.95 4.62
CA ILE A 414 -8.44 -11.20 4.66
C ILE A 414 -8.26 -9.83 3.99
N ILE A 415 -7.19 -9.12 4.37
CA ILE A 415 -6.83 -7.82 3.81
C ILE A 415 -6.57 -7.91 2.30
N LEU A 416 -5.82 -8.93 1.83
CA LEU A 416 -5.53 -9.12 0.40
C LEU A 416 -6.79 -9.15 -0.46
N GLY A 417 -7.90 -9.67 0.07
CA GLY A 417 -9.18 -9.72 -0.62
C GLY A 417 -9.74 -8.35 -1.01
N VAL A 418 -9.44 -7.30 -0.26
CA VAL A 418 -9.97 -5.94 -0.50
C VAL A 418 -8.89 -4.90 -0.76
N ASP A 419 -7.60 -5.26 -0.65
CA ASP A 419 -6.46 -4.36 -0.80
C ASP A 419 -6.50 -3.58 -2.10
N ALA A 420 -6.94 -4.21 -3.20
CA ALA A 420 -7.05 -3.58 -4.50
C ALA A 420 -7.97 -2.34 -4.51
N LEU A 421 -9.08 -2.39 -3.77
CA LEU A 421 -10.01 -1.28 -3.67
C LEU A 421 -9.39 -0.11 -2.89
N ILE A 422 -8.69 -0.44 -1.80
CA ILE A 422 -8.04 0.57 -0.95
C ILE A 422 -6.83 1.17 -1.67
N ASP A 423 -6.11 0.36 -2.45
CA ASP A 423 -4.93 0.78 -3.22
C ASP A 423 -5.24 1.92 -4.21
N MET A 424 -6.40 1.89 -4.85
CA MET A 424 -6.86 2.96 -5.74
C MET A 424 -6.88 4.31 -5.01
N ALA A 425 -7.54 4.38 -3.86
CA ALA A 425 -7.71 5.60 -3.10
C ALA A 425 -6.39 6.08 -2.46
N ARG A 426 -5.62 5.17 -1.83
CA ARG A 426 -4.35 5.54 -1.20
C ARG A 426 -3.32 6.04 -2.21
N THR A 427 -3.30 5.48 -3.43
CA THR A 427 -2.39 5.91 -4.50
C THR A 427 -2.74 7.31 -5.00
N ALA A 428 -4.03 7.63 -5.15
CA ALA A 428 -4.47 8.97 -5.50
C ALA A 428 -4.07 10.01 -4.42
N VAL A 429 -4.19 9.64 -3.14
CA VAL A 429 -3.77 10.49 -2.01
C VAL A 429 -2.25 10.68 -2.02
N ASN A 430 -1.45 9.64 -2.27
CA ASN A 430 0.01 9.74 -2.39
C ASN A 430 0.42 10.76 -3.48
N VAL A 431 -0.18 10.66 -4.67
CA VAL A 431 0.14 11.58 -5.78
C VAL A 431 -0.31 13.00 -5.46
N THR A 432 -1.48 13.18 -4.84
CA THR A 432 -1.96 14.50 -4.40
C THR A 432 -1.03 15.12 -3.36
N GLY A 433 -0.59 14.35 -2.36
CA GLY A 433 0.35 14.80 -1.34
C GLY A 433 1.71 15.20 -1.93
N ASN A 434 2.22 14.44 -2.91
CA ASN A 434 3.47 14.74 -3.60
C ASN A 434 3.41 16.02 -4.45
N CYS A 435 2.28 16.23 -5.15
CA CYS A 435 2.03 17.48 -5.85
C CYS A 435 2.00 18.66 -4.87
N LEU A 436 1.29 18.51 -3.74
CA LEU A 436 1.23 19.55 -2.72
C LEU A 436 2.60 19.84 -2.12
N ALA A 437 3.38 18.80 -1.80
CA ALA A 437 4.75 18.96 -1.30
C ALA A 437 5.60 19.84 -2.22
N SER A 438 5.54 19.60 -3.54
CA SER A 438 6.30 20.42 -4.51
C SER A 438 5.90 21.90 -4.48
N ALA A 439 4.59 22.18 -4.37
CA ALA A 439 4.08 23.54 -4.27
C ALA A 439 4.48 24.22 -2.94
N VAL A 440 4.42 23.49 -1.81
CA VAL A 440 4.84 23.98 -0.49
C VAL A 440 6.32 24.28 -0.47
N ILE A 441 7.16 23.40 -0.99
CA ILE A 441 8.61 23.61 -1.07
C ILE A 441 8.93 24.82 -1.95
N ALA A 442 8.26 24.97 -3.10
CA ALA A 442 8.42 26.16 -3.95
C ALA A 442 8.02 27.45 -3.24
N ARG A 443 6.98 27.41 -2.41
CA ARG A 443 6.56 28.54 -1.58
C ARG A 443 7.59 28.87 -0.51
N TRP A 444 8.17 27.85 0.16
CA TRP A 444 9.23 28.03 1.18
C TRP A 444 10.54 28.51 0.59
N GLU A 445 10.80 28.26 -0.69
CA GLU A 445 11.94 28.81 -1.42
C GLU A 445 11.66 30.22 -1.98
N GLY A 446 10.43 30.70 -1.96
CA GLY A 446 10.02 31.97 -2.58
C GLY A 446 9.99 31.91 -4.11
N GLU A 447 10.03 30.71 -4.68
CA GLU A 447 10.14 30.51 -6.13
C GLU A 447 8.81 30.10 -6.78
N LEU A 448 7.71 29.94 -6.01
CA LEU A 448 6.39 29.66 -6.59
C LEU A 448 5.93 30.89 -7.39
N LYS A 449 5.76 30.74 -8.70
CA LYS A 449 5.35 31.82 -9.58
C LYS A 449 3.95 32.30 -9.22
N PRO A 450 3.72 33.59 -9.03
CA PRO A 450 2.37 34.15 -8.96
C PRO A 450 1.65 33.92 -10.30
N GLU A 451 0.34 34.06 -10.29
CA GLU A 451 -0.51 33.99 -11.48
C GLU A 451 -0.13 35.01 -12.55
#